data_109d9f45e2ee233aa5486eba961f1f90
#
_entry.id   109d9f45e2ee233aa5486eba961f1f90
#
_cell.length_a   1.000
_cell.length_b   1.000
_cell.length_c   1.000
_cell.angle_alpha   90.00
_cell.angle_beta   90.00
_cell.angle_gamma   90.00
#
_symmetry.space_group_name_H-M   'P 1'
#
loop_
_entity.id
_entity.type
_entity.pdbx_description
1 polymer ?
#
loop_
_entity_poly.entity_id
_entity_poly.type
_entity_poly.pdbx_seq_one_letter_code
_entity_poly.pdbx_strand_id
1 'polypeptide(L)' 'MCLAVPGKIISIDRSIPEMTMAKVDFGGILKNICIEWVDVKQGDYILAHAGIAISVVDE' A
#
# COMPACT_ATOMS: atom_id res chain seq x y z
N MET A 1 18.09 -8.42 2.17
CA MET A 1 17.93 -7.51 1.04
C MET A 1 16.47 -7.10 0.92
N CYS A 2 16.21 -5.80 0.90
CA CYS A 2 14.85 -5.30 0.81
C CYS A 2 14.54 -4.90 -0.61
N LEU A 3 13.50 -5.50 -1.17
CA LEU A 3 13.06 -5.18 -2.52
C LEU A 3 11.65 -4.61 -2.44
N ALA A 4 11.35 -3.65 -3.29
CA ALA A 4 10.00 -3.14 -3.41
C ALA A 4 9.13 -4.21 -4.08
N VAL A 5 7.95 -4.43 -3.53
CA VAL A 5 7.03 -5.46 -4.01
C VAL A 5 5.73 -4.80 -4.45
N PRO A 6 5.23 -5.11 -5.65
CA PRO A 6 3.94 -4.54 -6.07
C PRO A 6 2.79 -5.24 -5.38
N GLY A 7 1.77 -4.47 -5.05
CA GLY A 7 0.56 -5.00 -4.45
C GLY A 7 -0.64 -4.16 -4.80
N LYS A 8 -1.82 -4.77 -4.72
CA LYS A 8 -3.08 -4.11 -5.04
C LYS A 8 -3.80 -3.71 -3.76
N ILE A 9 -4.24 -2.46 -3.69
CA ILE A 9 -4.96 -1.95 -2.53
C ILE A 9 -6.38 -2.52 -2.53
N ILE A 10 -6.71 -3.24 -1.46
CA ILE A 10 -8.02 -3.83 -1.28
C ILE A 10 -8.94 -2.88 -0.51
N SER A 11 -8.42 -2.27 0.55
CA SER A 11 -9.19 -1.33 1.35
C SER A 11 -8.25 -0.32 2.00
N ILE A 12 -8.81 0.82 2.40
CA ILE A 12 -8.03 1.90 3.00
C ILE A 12 -8.67 2.26 4.33
N ASP A 13 -7.86 2.39 5.36
CA ASP A 13 -8.29 2.79 6.69
C ASP A 13 -7.73 4.18 7.00
N ARG A 14 -8.63 5.15 7.13
CA ARG A 14 -8.26 6.54 7.42
C ARG A 14 -8.72 6.95 8.81
N SER A 15 -8.95 5.97 9.69
CA SER A 15 -9.47 6.25 11.03
C SER A 15 -8.45 6.92 11.93
N ILE A 16 -7.16 6.80 11.63
CA ILE A 16 -6.09 7.41 12.41
C ILE A 16 -5.47 8.54 11.60
N PRO A 17 -5.58 9.80 12.08
CA PRO A 17 -4.96 10.92 11.37
C PRO A 17 -3.45 10.72 11.29
N GLU A 18 -2.86 11.14 10.17
CA GLU A 18 -1.41 11.08 9.95
C GLU A 18 -0.86 9.67 9.85
N MET A 19 -1.73 8.65 9.84
CA MET A 19 -1.30 7.27 9.67
C MET A 19 -2.35 6.53 8.84
N THR A 20 -2.41 6.85 7.57
CA THR A 20 -3.33 6.17 6.67
C THR A 20 -2.75 4.81 6.31
N MET A 21 -3.52 3.78 6.58
CA MET A 21 -3.10 2.41 6.31
C MET A 21 -4.00 1.81 5.24
N ALA A 22 -3.47 0.83 4.54
CA ALA A 22 -4.24 0.11 3.54
C ALA A 22 -3.99 -1.38 3.67
N LYS A 23 -5.02 -2.16 3.38
CA LYS A 23 -4.86 -3.59 3.24
C LYS A 23 -4.49 -3.86 1.79
N VAL A 24 -3.35 -4.49 1.59
CA VAL A 24 -2.77 -4.68 0.26
C VAL A 24 -2.59 -6.17 0.00
N ASP A 25 -2.97 -6.58 -1.20
CA ASP A 25 -2.86 -7.96 -1.64
C ASP A 25 -1.58 -8.12 -2.47
N PHE A 26 -0.70 -8.96 -1.98
CA PHE A 26 0.57 -9.26 -2.64
C PHE A 26 0.54 -10.67 -3.24
N GLY A 27 -0.49 -10.93 -4.05
CA GLY A 27 -0.59 -12.24 -4.71
C GLY A 27 -1.17 -13.32 -3.80
N GLY A 28 -2.19 -12.98 -3.03
CA GLY A 28 -2.86 -13.90 -2.14
C GLY A 28 -2.53 -13.68 -0.68
N ILE A 29 -1.52 -12.86 -0.39
CA ILE A 29 -1.14 -12.53 0.98
C ILE A 29 -1.56 -11.10 1.24
N LEU A 30 -2.39 -10.90 2.27
CA LEU A 30 -2.87 -9.57 2.64
C LEU A 30 -2.02 -9.01 3.77
N LYS A 31 -1.56 -7.77 3.61
CA LYS A 31 -0.78 -7.09 4.63
C LYS A 31 -1.26 -5.67 4.79
N ASN A 32 -1.07 -5.12 5.99
CA ASN A 32 -1.35 -3.71 6.25
C ASN A 32 -0.10 -2.89 5.90
N ILE A 33 -0.29 -1.92 5.02
CA ILE A 33 0.81 -1.11 4.50
C ILE A 33 0.48 0.36 4.77
N CYS A 34 1.47 1.12 5.23
CA CYS A 34 1.32 2.55 5.42
C CYS A 34 1.33 3.24 4.06
N ILE A 35 0.29 4.02 3.76
CA ILE A 35 0.18 4.72 2.48
C ILE A 35 0.16 6.24 2.69
N GLU A 36 0.71 6.71 3.80
CA GLU A 36 0.68 8.13 4.14
C GLU A 36 1.43 8.98 3.12
N TRP A 37 2.43 8.42 2.47
CA TRP A 37 3.32 9.15 1.58
C TRP A 37 2.91 9.09 0.11
N VAL A 38 1.83 8.40 -0.22
CA VAL A 38 1.38 8.26 -1.60
C VAL A 38 -0.10 8.59 -1.68
N ASP A 39 -0.52 9.10 -2.83
CA ASP A 39 -1.91 9.46 -3.08
C ASP A 39 -2.54 8.33 -3.88
N VAL A 40 -3.25 7.46 -3.21
CA VAL A 40 -3.82 6.25 -3.81
C VAL A 40 -5.25 6.05 -3.36
N LYS A 41 -5.94 5.17 -4.06
CA LYS A 41 -7.30 4.79 -3.72
C LYS A 41 -7.48 3.29 -3.89
N GLN A 42 -8.60 2.79 -3.44
CA GLN A 42 -8.92 1.37 -3.55
C GLN A 42 -8.83 0.93 -5.01
N GLY A 43 -8.18 -0.20 -5.23
CA GLY A 43 -7.98 -0.75 -6.56
C GLY A 43 -6.68 -0.35 -7.22
N ASP A 44 -5.97 0.63 -6.68
CA ASP A 44 -4.69 1.05 -7.22
C ASP A 44 -3.61 0.03 -6.87
N TYR A 45 -2.56 -0.01 -7.68
CA TYR A 45 -1.37 -0.81 -7.39
C TYR A 45 -0.28 0.10 -6.84
N ILE A 46 0.46 -0.42 -5.88
CA ILE A 46 1.55 0.32 -5.24
C ILE A 46 2.79 -0.54 -5.19
N LEU A 47 3.94 0.12 -5.01
CA LEU A 47 5.18 -0.55 -4.64
C LEU A 47 5.38 -0.33 -3.15
N ALA A 48 5.54 -1.41 -2.41
CA ALA A 48 5.75 -1.35 -0.97
C ALA A 48 7.14 -1.83 -0.62
N HIS A 49 7.74 -1.18 0.37
CA HIS A 49 9.07 -1.52 0.85
C HIS A 49 9.06 -1.36 2.36
N ALA A 50 9.41 -2.43 3.08
CA ALA A 50 9.48 -2.41 4.54
C ALA A 50 8.16 -1.94 5.20
N GLY A 51 7.02 -2.31 4.61
CA GLY A 51 5.72 -1.98 5.19
C GLY A 51 5.20 -0.59 4.84
N ILE A 52 5.88 0.12 3.95
CA ILE A 52 5.50 1.47 3.55
C ILE A 52 5.37 1.52 2.04
N ALA A 53 4.27 2.11 1.56
CA ALA A 53 4.10 2.33 0.12
C ALA A 53 5.00 3.48 -0.30
N ILE A 54 5.83 3.25 -1.31
CA ILE A 54 6.80 4.25 -1.77
C ILE A 54 6.43 4.86 -3.10
N SER A 55 5.56 4.22 -3.86
CA SER A 55 5.11 4.82 -5.11
C SER A 55 3.87 4.10 -5.60
N VAL A 56 3.16 4.76 -6.51
CA VAL A 56 2.02 4.17 -7.20
C VAL A 56 2.52 3.56 -8.49
N VAL A 57 2.05 2.35 -8.79
CA VAL A 57 2.37 1.72 -10.06
C VAL A 57 1.39 2.23 -11.10
N ASP A 58 1.91 2.92 -12.10
CA ASP A 58 1.12 3.47 -13.18
C ASP A 58 1.34 2.62 -14.42
N GLU A 59 0.28 2.01 -14.90
CA GLU A 59 0.39 1.20 -16.11
C GLU A 59 0.19 2.04 -17.34
#